data_d443eb4ad4a8b1194aecc00603a6c42f
#
_entry.id   d443eb4ad4a8b1194aecc00603a6c42f
#
_cell.length_a   1.000
_cell.length_b   1.000
_cell.length_c   1.000
_cell.angle_alpha   90.00
_cell.angle_beta   90.00
_cell.angle_gamma   90.00
#
_symmetry.space_group_name_H-M   'P 1'
#
loop_
_entity.id
_entity.type
_entity.pdbx_description
1 polymer ?
#
loop_
_entity_poly.entity_id
_entity_poly.type
_entity_poly.pdbx_seq_one_letter_code
_entity_poly.pdbx_strand_id
1 'polypeptide(L)' 'MAPKYVYFFGNGSADGRSDMKHLLGGKGANLAEMTNLGIPVPPGFTITTEVL' A
#
# COMPACT_ATOMS: atom_id res chain seq x y z
N MET A 1 0.28 14.49 -15.47
CA MET A 1 -0.47 13.93 -14.35
C MET A 1 0.36 14.01 -13.08
N ALA A 2 -0.28 14.33 -11.98
CA ALA A 2 0.42 14.38 -10.72
C ALA A 2 0.78 12.96 -10.26
N PRO A 3 1.98 12.75 -9.71
CA PRO A 3 2.34 11.44 -9.16
C PRO A 3 1.47 11.10 -7.95
N LYS A 4 1.25 9.83 -7.73
CA LYS A 4 0.50 9.35 -6.59
C LYS A 4 1.46 9.06 -5.43
N TYR A 5 1.26 9.75 -4.32
CA TYR A 5 2.13 9.60 -3.13
C TYR A 5 1.46 8.86 -1.98
N VAL A 6 0.14 8.70 -2.01
CA VAL A 6 -0.61 8.05 -0.93
C VAL A 6 -1.31 6.83 -1.48
N TYR A 7 -1.06 5.67 -0.87
CA TYR A 7 -1.65 4.39 -1.27
C TYR A 7 -2.45 3.84 -0.10
N PHE A 8 -3.77 3.81 -0.27
CA PHE A 8 -4.69 3.34 0.76
C PHE A 8 -4.74 1.81 0.81
N PHE A 9 -5.00 1.26 1.99
CA PHE A 9 -5.32 -0.17 2.16
C PHE A 9 -6.39 -0.31 3.24
N GLY A 10 -7.24 -1.34 3.07
CA GLY A 10 -8.32 -1.60 4.01
C GLY A 10 -9.59 -2.00 3.29
N ASN A 11 -10.57 -2.46 4.05
CA ASN A 11 -11.88 -2.87 3.51
C ASN A 11 -11.77 -3.91 2.39
N GLY A 12 -10.79 -4.81 2.48
CA GLY A 12 -10.62 -5.89 1.53
C GLY A 12 -9.94 -5.50 0.23
N SER A 13 -9.43 -4.28 0.12
CA SER A 13 -8.71 -3.85 -1.08
C SER A 13 -7.57 -2.92 -0.74
N ALA A 14 -6.62 -2.78 -1.66
CA ALA A 14 -5.49 -1.89 -1.49
C ALA A 14 -5.12 -1.28 -2.83
N ASP A 15 -4.64 -0.04 -2.79
CA ASP A 15 -4.15 0.65 -3.98
C ASP A 15 -2.80 0.10 -4.44
N GLY A 16 -1.99 -0.39 -3.49
CA GLY A 16 -0.67 -0.92 -3.79
C GLY A 16 -0.66 -2.43 -3.95
N ARG A 17 0.51 -2.97 -4.27
CA ARG A 17 0.72 -4.40 -4.47
C ARG A 17 2.06 -4.83 -3.89
N SER A 18 2.23 -6.15 -3.71
CA SER A 18 3.46 -6.70 -3.13
C SER A 18 4.70 -6.46 -3.99
N ASP A 19 4.54 -6.24 -5.29
CA ASP A 19 5.64 -5.96 -6.21
C ASP A 19 6.08 -4.49 -6.18
N MET A 20 5.46 -3.67 -5.35
CA MET A 20 5.76 -2.24 -5.26
C MET A 20 6.64 -1.91 -4.05
N LYS A 21 7.57 -2.80 -3.71
CA LYS A 21 8.41 -2.64 -2.52
C LYS A 21 9.29 -1.39 -2.56
N HIS A 22 9.78 -1.03 -3.73
CA HIS A 22 10.61 0.17 -3.87
C HIS A 22 9.84 1.44 -3.57
N LEU A 23 8.57 1.46 -3.94
CA LEU A 23 7.73 2.64 -3.79
C LEU A 23 7.08 2.70 -2.41
N LEU A 24 6.59 1.57 -1.91
CA LEU A 24 5.80 1.51 -0.67
C LEU A 24 6.66 1.13 0.54
N GLY A 25 7.87 0.65 0.32
CA GLY A 25 8.66 0.02 1.37
C GLY A 25 8.17 -1.41 1.61
N GLY A 26 9.00 -2.22 2.28
CA GLY A 26 8.64 -3.62 2.51
C GLY A 26 7.37 -3.79 3.33
N LYS A 27 7.21 -2.98 4.38
CA LYS A 27 6.04 -3.05 5.24
C LYS A 27 4.78 -2.62 4.52
N GLY A 28 4.85 -1.52 3.75
CA GLY A 28 3.69 -1.04 3.00
C GLY A 28 3.24 -2.03 1.94
N ALA A 29 4.19 -2.64 1.23
CA ALA A 29 3.88 -3.65 0.22
C ALA A 29 3.24 -4.88 0.86
N ASN A 30 3.75 -5.33 2.01
CA ASN A 30 3.18 -6.46 2.74
C ASN A 30 1.75 -6.19 3.21
N LEU A 31 1.49 -5.01 3.75
CA LEU A 31 0.15 -4.64 4.20
C LEU A 31 -0.83 -4.63 3.03
N ALA A 32 -0.39 -4.11 1.89
CA ALA A 32 -1.21 -4.10 0.68
C ALA A 32 -1.53 -5.52 0.22
N GLU A 33 -0.54 -6.40 0.21
CA GLU A 33 -0.74 -7.79 -0.19
C GLU A 33 -1.71 -8.51 0.75
N MET A 34 -1.52 -8.37 2.06
CA MET A 34 -2.38 -8.99 3.05
C MET A 34 -3.83 -8.55 2.87
N THR A 35 -4.03 -7.27 2.65
CA THR A 35 -5.37 -6.72 2.43
C THR A 35 -6.00 -7.31 1.18
N ASN A 36 -5.24 -7.40 0.08
CA ASN A 36 -5.75 -7.93 -1.18
C ASN A 36 -6.03 -9.43 -1.11
N LEU A 37 -5.38 -10.15 -0.21
CA LEU A 37 -5.64 -11.57 0.02
C LEU A 37 -6.89 -11.81 0.88
N GLY A 38 -7.51 -10.76 1.39
CA GLY A 38 -8.70 -10.88 2.22
C GLY A 38 -8.41 -11.03 3.70
N ILE A 39 -7.16 -10.92 4.12
CA ILE A 39 -6.80 -10.94 5.54
C ILE A 39 -7.28 -9.63 6.18
N PRO A 40 -7.97 -9.69 7.32
CA PRO A 40 -8.45 -8.46 7.96
C PRO A 40 -7.28 -7.60 8.46
N VAL A 41 -7.08 -6.48 7.79
CA VAL A 41 -6.04 -5.50 8.11
C VAL A 41 -6.74 -4.19 8.47
N PRO A 42 -6.39 -3.54 9.57
CA PRO A 42 -6.97 -2.24 9.90
C PRO A 42 -6.72 -1.26 8.75
N PRO A 43 -7.70 -0.42 8.40
CA PRO A 43 -7.52 0.52 7.31
C PRO A 43 -6.41 1.53 7.61
N GLY A 44 -5.68 1.90 6.58
CA GLY A 44 -4.59 2.85 6.70
C GLY A 44 -4.09 3.27 5.33
N PHE A 45 -2.95 3.92 5.32
CA PHE A 45 -2.34 4.35 4.06
C PHE A 45 -0.82 4.34 4.18
N THR A 46 -0.18 4.23 3.01
CA THR A 46 1.28 4.29 2.89
C THR A 46 1.65 5.54 2.11
N ILE A 47 2.58 6.31 2.63
CA ILE A 47 3.18 7.43 1.91
C ILE A 47 4.42 6.89 1.20
N THR A 48 4.51 7.13 -0.09
CA THR A 48 5.58 6.54 -0.91
C THR A 48 6.94 7.13 -0.58
N THR A 49 7.97 6.36 -0.93
CA THR A 49 9.36 6.80 -0.75
C THR A 49 9.72 8.00 -1.62
N GLU A 50 8.92 8.29 -2.63
CA GLU A 50 9.17 9.40 -3.55
C GLU A 50 8.83 10.76 -2.96
N VAL A 51 8.16 10.80 -1.83
CA VAL A 51 7.67 12.04 -1.23
C VAL A 51 8.78 12.88 -0.59
N LEU A 52 9.95 12.34 -0.43
CA LEU A 52 11.09 13.02 0.20
C LEU A 52 11.60 14.23 -0.61
#